data_61158cbb46951fff2a5bc480e0828607
#
_entry.id   61158cbb46951fff2a5bc480e0828607
#
_cell.length_a   1.000
_cell.length_b   1.000
_cell.length_c   1.000
_cell.angle_alpha   90.00
_cell.angle_beta   90.00
_cell.angle_gamma   90.00
#
_symmetry.space_group_name_H-M   'P 1'
#
loop_
_entity.id
_entity.type
_entity.pdbx_description
1 polymer ?
#
loop_
_entity_poly.entity_id
_entity_poly.type
_entity_poly.pdbx_seq_one_letter_code
_entity_poly.pdbx_strand_id
1 'polypeptide(L)'
;MLTRPHGTILLCSIANFINSADQVVMPIAIVAMTDEFKWGLHGQGWVLSSFAVGYMSSQVIGGSAAKKYGGKKILLLSVLLWSMSTFIVPFFAHSIFALTLSRMVLGFGEGLGLPTIYHIFSHTIPCEERSRAFGYLVALGSIGQTMATVICAHLNWRWAFYSFGSLGFVWAFIWIYFYKENRSSNDEEFVEPPKVNNINVHWSEFICHWPLWSIYIAHFCMNWSNYIIMQWLPTYLLRSLNGNKSDIMLTAAPYVLNSVVGVVAGHFADSLIVKHKWTVLSVRRLMTSVGLMGPGLFILFFSAVNNLPLAVLFVTICLGLSACNSSGHLSNHAEVAPSHAGITFAISNTLATIPGIICGPLTAELVTQSHGRWFPVFIIAAGVNFVGAIIYLSQSAASQVL
;
A
#
# COMPACT_ATOMS: atom_id res chain seq x y z
N MET A 1 -17.18 9.49 -26.59
CA MET A 1 -15.77 9.04 -26.64
C MET A 1 -15.02 9.80 -25.56
N LEU A 2 -14.51 9.09 -24.55
CA LEU A 2 -13.64 9.71 -23.55
C LEU A 2 -12.40 10.28 -24.25
N THR A 3 -12.03 11.51 -23.95
CA THR A 3 -10.78 12.09 -24.43
C THR A 3 -9.62 11.21 -23.98
N ARG A 4 -8.56 11.09 -24.79
CA ARG A 4 -7.44 10.14 -24.53
C ARG A 4 -6.89 10.17 -23.10
N PRO A 5 -6.67 11.36 -22.44
CA PRO A 5 -6.17 11.39 -21.05
C PRO A 5 -7.14 10.75 -20.06
N HIS A 6 -8.44 11.07 -20.15
CA HIS A 6 -9.47 10.55 -19.23
C HIS A 6 -9.67 9.04 -19.37
N GLY A 7 -9.59 8.50 -20.60
CA GLY A 7 -9.63 7.06 -20.83
C GLY A 7 -8.42 6.33 -20.20
N THR A 8 -7.24 6.90 -20.30
CA THR A 8 -6.03 6.38 -19.68
C THR A 8 -6.13 6.39 -18.16
N ILE A 9 -6.59 7.51 -17.57
CA ILE A 9 -6.81 7.64 -16.12
C ILE A 9 -7.77 6.56 -15.64
N LEU A 10 -8.90 6.40 -16.32
CA LEU A 10 -9.92 5.41 -15.96
C LEU A 10 -9.36 3.98 -16.01
N LEU A 11 -8.73 3.59 -17.10
CA LEU A 11 -8.19 2.24 -17.27
C LEU A 11 -7.09 1.92 -16.25
N CYS A 12 -6.16 2.85 -16.00
CA CYS A 12 -5.14 2.67 -14.97
C CYS A 12 -5.73 2.63 -13.55
N SER A 13 -6.75 3.42 -13.29
CA SER A 13 -7.43 3.41 -11.98
C SER A 13 -8.24 2.13 -11.76
N ILE A 14 -8.84 1.53 -12.81
CA ILE A 14 -9.46 0.21 -12.73
C ILE A 14 -8.41 -0.87 -12.49
N ALA A 15 -7.22 -0.79 -13.14
CA ALA A 15 -6.13 -1.71 -12.83
C ALA A 15 -5.74 -1.63 -11.36
N ASN A 16 -5.63 -0.43 -10.79
CA ASN A 16 -5.32 -0.25 -9.37
C ASN A 16 -6.46 -0.69 -8.45
N PHE A 17 -7.71 -0.58 -8.87
CA PHE A 17 -8.86 -1.15 -8.16
C PHE A 17 -8.70 -2.67 -8.02
N ILE A 18 -8.39 -3.38 -9.11
CA ILE A 18 -8.20 -4.84 -9.11
C ILE A 18 -6.99 -5.21 -8.25
N ASN A 19 -5.86 -4.52 -8.43
CA ASN A 19 -4.65 -4.70 -7.64
C ASN A 19 -4.93 -4.60 -6.14
N SER A 20 -5.58 -3.52 -5.72
CA SER A 20 -5.89 -3.27 -4.31
C SER A 20 -6.93 -4.26 -3.75
N ALA A 21 -7.85 -4.74 -4.57
CA ALA A 21 -8.79 -5.78 -4.21
C ALA A 21 -8.07 -7.11 -3.94
N ASP A 22 -7.16 -7.52 -4.83
CA ASP A 22 -6.41 -8.78 -4.71
C ASP A 22 -5.57 -8.86 -3.42
N GLN A 23 -5.07 -7.72 -2.94
CA GLN A 23 -4.28 -7.64 -1.70
C GLN A 23 -5.07 -8.08 -0.46
N VAL A 24 -6.36 -7.82 -0.39
CA VAL A 24 -7.18 -8.15 0.79
C VAL A 24 -7.87 -9.52 0.69
N VAL A 25 -7.91 -10.14 -0.48
CA VAL A 25 -8.57 -11.44 -0.68
C VAL A 25 -7.90 -12.53 0.16
N MET A 26 -6.55 -12.63 0.14
CA MET A 26 -5.84 -13.67 0.88
C MET A 26 -5.97 -13.54 2.40
N PRO A 27 -5.77 -12.37 3.04
CA PRO A 27 -5.99 -12.21 4.47
C PRO A 27 -7.38 -12.64 4.96
N ILE A 28 -8.39 -12.49 4.13
CA ILE A 28 -9.76 -12.92 4.43
C ILE A 28 -9.91 -14.42 4.19
N ALA A 29 -9.47 -14.91 3.04
CA ALA A 29 -9.62 -16.30 2.63
C ALA A 29 -8.82 -17.26 3.51
N ILE A 30 -7.65 -16.84 4.01
CA ILE A 30 -6.74 -17.71 4.77
C ILE A 30 -7.37 -18.28 6.03
N VAL A 31 -8.33 -17.59 6.62
CA VAL A 31 -9.05 -18.08 7.80
C VAL A 31 -9.84 -19.35 7.47
N ALA A 32 -10.61 -19.32 6.37
CA ALA A 32 -11.36 -20.49 5.90
C ALA A 32 -10.44 -21.60 5.38
N MET A 33 -9.36 -21.23 4.69
CA MET A 33 -8.35 -22.17 4.19
C MET A 33 -7.65 -22.88 5.34
N THR A 34 -7.34 -22.17 6.42
CA THR A 34 -6.74 -22.77 7.61
C THR A 34 -7.64 -23.80 8.26
N ASP A 35 -8.95 -23.57 8.31
CA ASP A 35 -9.91 -24.54 8.85
C ASP A 35 -10.00 -25.79 7.99
N GLU A 36 -9.89 -25.63 6.68
CA GLU A 36 -9.98 -26.73 5.73
C GLU A 36 -8.68 -27.56 5.69
N PHE A 37 -7.52 -26.89 5.61
CA PHE A 37 -6.22 -27.55 5.43
C PHE A 37 -5.45 -27.76 6.73
N LYS A 38 -5.98 -27.30 7.87
CA LYS A 38 -5.38 -27.45 9.22
C LYS A 38 -3.99 -26.81 9.33
N TRP A 39 -3.78 -25.67 8.73
CA TRP A 39 -2.50 -24.97 8.83
C TRP A 39 -2.30 -24.32 10.20
N GLY A 40 -1.07 -24.37 10.70
CA GLY A 40 -0.66 -23.59 11.87
C GLY A 40 -0.47 -22.10 11.55
N LEU A 41 -0.37 -21.29 12.61
CA LEU A 41 -0.13 -19.83 12.48
C LEU A 41 1.13 -19.50 11.68
N HIS A 42 2.21 -20.30 11.83
CA HIS A 42 3.44 -20.09 11.07
C HIS A 42 3.23 -20.22 9.56
N GLY A 43 2.50 -21.23 9.12
CA GLY A 43 2.15 -21.40 7.71
C GLY A 43 1.33 -20.22 7.19
N GLN A 44 0.35 -19.75 7.95
CA GLN A 44 -0.42 -18.54 7.62
C GLN A 44 0.48 -17.31 7.50
N GLY A 45 1.37 -17.09 8.47
CA GLY A 45 2.30 -15.97 8.49
C GLY A 45 3.20 -15.92 7.25
N TRP A 46 3.75 -17.07 6.84
CA TRP A 46 4.58 -17.15 5.64
C TRP A 46 3.79 -16.89 4.35
N VAL A 47 2.58 -17.43 4.23
CA VAL A 47 1.71 -17.18 3.07
C VAL A 47 1.35 -15.69 2.97
N LEU A 48 1.02 -15.04 4.08
CA LEU A 48 0.67 -13.62 4.11
C LEU A 48 1.86 -12.71 3.77
N SER A 49 3.05 -13.05 4.25
CA SER A 49 4.26 -12.25 4.05
C SER A 49 4.93 -12.45 2.69
N SER A 50 4.72 -13.58 2.04
CA SER A 50 5.38 -13.92 0.78
C SER A 50 5.04 -12.94 -0.35
N PHE A 51 3.85 -12.34 -0.32
CA PHE A 51 3.47 -11.25 -1.20
C PHE A 51 4.48 -10.10 -1.16
N ALA A 52 4.86 -9.65 0.05
CA ALA A 52 5.76 -8.52 0.23
C ALA A 52 7.16 -8.80 -0.32
N VAL A 53 7.63 -10.04 -0.29
CA VAL A 53 8.92 -10.45 -0.90
C VAL A 53 8.90 -10.21 -2.41
N GLY A 54 7.86 -10.69 -3.08
CA GLY A 54 7.68 -10.47 -4.52
C GLY A 54 7.54 -8.99 -4.86
N TYR A 55 6.71 -8.28 -4.12
CA TYR A 55 6.42 -6.86 -4.31
C TYR A 55 7.68 -6.00 -4.19
N MET A 56 8.48 -6.21 -3.15
CA MET A 56 9.73 -5.49 -2.93
C MET A 56 10.74 -5.71 -4.07
N SER A 57 10.84 -6.94 -4.57
CA SER A 57 11.82 -7.31 -5.60
C SER A 57 11.57 -6.66 -6.96
N SER A 58 10.34 -6.28 -7.27
CA SER A 58 9.94 -5.80 -8.60
C SER A 58 9.72 -4.28 -8.71
N GLN A 59 9.61 -3.55 -7.61
CA GLN A 59 9.30 -2.11 -7.63
C GLN A 59 10.31 -1.28 -8.43
N VAL A 60 11.60 -1.48 -8.20
CA VAL A 60 12.67 -0.77 -8.92
C VAL A 60 12.72 -1.19 -10.39
N ILE A 61 12.45 -2.48 -10.65
CA ILE A 61 12.45 -3.03 -12.00
C ILE A 61 11.31 -2.44 -12.83
N GLY A 62 10.13 -2.25 -12.23
CA GLY A 62 8.92 -1.78 -12.92
C GLY A 62 9.10 -0.46 -13.64
N GLY A 63 9.66 0.54 -12.98
CA GLY A 63 9.93 1.85 -13.58
C GLY A 63 10.93 1.79 -14.75
N SER A 64 12.02 1.04 -14.56
CA SER A 64 13.05 0.85 -15.58
C SER A 64 12.53 0.06 -16.78
N ALA A 65 11.75 -0.98 -16.54
CA ALA A 65 11.13 -1.79 -17.57
C ALA A 65 10.09 -1.00 -18.38
N ALA A 66 9.27 -0.18 -17.72
CA ALA A 66 8.29 0.68 -18.39
C ALA A 66 8.97 1.67 -19.33
N LYS A 67 10.08 2.27 -18.90
CA LYS A 67 10.89 3.17 -19.76
C LYS A 67 11.50 2.44 -20.96
N LYS A 68 12.01 1.22 -20.77
CA LYS A 68 12.71 0.47 -21.81
C LYS A 68 11.78 -0.21 -22.82
N TYR A 69 10.69 -0.81 -22.34
CA TYR A 69 9.81 -1.67 -23.15
C TYR A 69 8.45 -1.05 -23.47
N GLY A 70 8.15 0.14 -22.90
CA GLY A 70 6.88 0.83 -23.03
C GLY A 70 5.88 0.48 -21.92
N GLY A 71 5.18 1.51 -21.43
CA GLY A 71 4.23 1.37 -20.32
C GLY A 71 3.06 0.42 -20.63
N LYS A 72 2.57 0.42 -21.87
CA LYS A 72 1.47 -0.45 -22.31
C LYS A 72 1.76 -1.93 -22.07
N LYS A 73 2.94 -2.38 -22.51
CA LYS A 73 3.32 -3.80 -22.44
C LYS A 73 3.61 -4.24 -21.01
N ILE A 74 4.30 -3.40 -20.24
CA ILE A 74 4.66 -3.73 -18.87
C ILE A 74 3.43 -3.75 -17.96
N LEU A 75 2.50 -2.81 -18.11
CA LEU A 75 1.26 -2.83 -17.33
C LEU A 75 0.39 -4.05 -17.69
N LEU A 76 0.29 -4.41 -18.96
CA LEU A 76 -0.41 -5.62 -19.39
C LEU A 76 0.22 -6.87 -18.77
N LEU A 77 1.54 -7.01 -18.85
CA LEU A 77 2.26 -8.14 -18.23
C LEU A 77 2.04 -8.20 -16.73
N SER A 78 2.13 -7.07 -16.07
CA SER A 78 1.88 -6.89 -14.64
C SER A 78 0.50 -7.43 -14.25
N VAL A 79 -0.56 -6.93 -14.91
CA VAL A 79 -1.94 -7.36 -14.65
C VAL A 79 -2.13 -8.86 -14.92
N LEU A 80 -1.59 -9.37 -16.01
CA LEU A 80 -1.70 -10.80 -16.33
C LEU A 80 -0.98 -11.67 -15.27
N LEU A 81 0.19 -11.26 -14.80
CA LEU A 81 0.93 -11.98 -13.76
C LEU A 81 0.15 -12.06 -12.46
N TRP A 82 -0.35 -10.92 -11.95
CA TRP A 82 -1.07 -10.95 -10.68
C TRP A 82 -2.42 -11.65 -10.80
N SER A 83 -3.14 -11.42 -11.91
CA SER A 83 -4.45 -12.05 -12.12
C SER A 83 -4.35 -13.56 -12.27
N MET A 84 -3.35 -14.04 -13.02
CA MET A 84 -3.07 -15.46 -13.14
C MET A 84 -2.72 -16.07 -11.79
N SER A 85 -1.83 -15.41 -11.02
CA SER A 85 -1.46 -15.85 -9.69
C SER A 85 -2.64 -15.91 -8.73
N THR A 86 -3.56 -14.95 -8.78
CA THR A 86 -4.80 -14.97 -7.99
C THR A 86 -5.72 -16.11 -8.44
N PHE A 87 -5.93 -16.25 -9.74
CA PHE A 87 -6.85 -17.25 -10.28
C PHE A 87 -6.43 -18.70 -9.98
N ILE A 88 -5.13 -18.98 -9.97
CA ILE A 88 -4.61 -20.36 -9.76
C ILE A 88 -4.52 -20.76 -8.28
N VAL A 89 -4.70 -19.86 -7.32
CA VAL A 89 -4.61 -20.15 -5.88
C VAL A 89 -5.40 -21.38 -5.45
N PRO A 90 -6.67 -21.59 -5.87
CA PRO A 90 -7.43 -22.75 -5.44
C PRO A 90 -6.81 -24.11 -5.85
N PHE A 91 -6.04 -24.13 -6.94
CA PHE A 91 -5.37 -25.35 -7.40
C PHE A 91 -4.14 -25.70 -6.54
N PHE A 92 -3.46 -24.69 -5.99
CA PHE A 92 -2.25 -24.86 -5.20
C PHE A 92 -2.47 -24.82 -3.69
N ALA A 93 -3.71 -24.60 -3.25
CA ALA A 93 -4.05 -24.43 -1.85
C ALA A 93 -3.69 -25.62 -0.94
N HIS A 94 -3.55 -26.83 -1.49
CA HIS A 94 -3.14 -28.02 -0.72
C HIS A 94 -1.68 -27.96 -0.25
N SER A 95 -0.82 -27.20 -0.91
CA SER A 95 0.60 -27.05 -0.59
C SER A 95 0.92 -25.63 -0.16
N ILE A 96 1.32 -25.44 1.11
CA ILE A 96 1.76 -24.14 1.62
C ILE A 96 2.92 -23.60 0.78
N PHE A 97 3.86 -24.46 0.35
CA PHE A 97 5.00 -24.03 -0.47
C PHE A 97 4.55 -23.51 -1.83
N ALA A 98 3.69 -24.22 -2.55
CA ALA A 98 3.18 -23.78 -3.85
C ALA A 98 2.34 -22.50 -3.74
N LEU A 99 1.54 -22.40 -2.67
CA LEU A 99 0.76 -21.20 -2.37
C LEU A 99 1.67 -20.00 -2.07
N THR A 100 2.70 -20.19 -1.25
CA THR A 100 3.69 -19.15 -0.94
C THR A 100 4.37 -18.65 -2.22
N LEU A 101 4.78 -19.55 -3.11
CA LEU A 101 5.37 -19.20 -4.40
C LEU A 101 4.39 -18.41 -5.29
N SER A 102 3.14 -18.86 -5.36
CA SER A 102 2.09 -18.13 -6.09
C SER A 102 1.89 -16.70 -5.56
N ARG A 103 1.93 -16.52 -4.23
CA ARG A 103 1.83 -15.19 -3.60
C ARG A 103 3.05 -14.31 -3.89
N MET A 104 4.25 -14.89 -3.97
CA MET A 104 5.45 -14.15 -4.40
C MET A 104 5.33 -13.69 -5.86
N VAL A 105 4.83 -14.53 -6.75
CA VAL A 105 4.61 -14.17 -8.17
C VAL A 105 3.54 -13.08 -8.30
N LEU A 106 2.48 -13.14 -7.50
CA LEU A 106 1.48 -12.09 -7.41
C LEU A 106 2.12 -10.76 -6.97
N GLY A 107 2.87 -10.77 -5.88
CA GLY A 107 3.58 -9.58 -5.39
C GLY A 107 4.53 -9.02 -6.43
N PHE A 108 5.27 -9.87 -7.13
CA PHE A 108 6.14 -9.45 -8.23
C PHE A 108 5.36 -8.74 -9.36
N GLY A 109 4.22 -9.30 -9.75
CA GLY A 109 3.33 -8.67 -10.73
C GLY A 109 2.82 -7.30 -10.26
N GLU A 110 2.33 -7.21 -9.04
CA GLU A 110 1.80 -5.96 -8.48
C GLU A 110 2.87 -4.88 -8.29
N GLY A 111 4.09 -5.27 -7.88
CA GLY A 111 5.19 -4.33 -7.71
C GLY A 111 5.66 -3.67 -9.01
N LEU A 112 5.44 -4.30 -10.17
CA LEU A 112 5.65 -3.68 -11.48
C LEU A 112 4.56 -2.65 -11.81
N GLY A 113 3.33 -2.81 -11.29
CA GLY A 113 2.14 -2.08 -11.72
C GLY A 113 2.20 -0.59 -11.45
N LEU A 114 2.32 -0.20 -10.19
CA LEU A 114 2.31 1.22 -9.80
C LEU A 114 3.40 2.05 -10.47
N PRO A 115 4.69 1.66 -10.46
CA PRO A 115 5.73 2.41 -11.17
C PRO A 115 5.44 2.58 -12.65
N THR A 116 4.85 1.56 -13.27
CA THR A 116 4.44 1.62 -14.69
C THR A 116 3.28 2.59 -14.91
N ILE A 117 2.29 2.64 -14.01
CA ILE A 117 1.19 3.61 -14.09
C ILE A 117 1.73 5.04 -13.92
N TYR A 118 2.65 5.26 -12.97
CA TYR A 118 3.33 6.55 -12.82
C TYR A 118 4.05 6.97 -14.11
N HIS A 119 4.75 6.03 -14.76
CA HIS A 119 5.40 6.28 -16.04
C HIS A 119 4.38 6.65 -17.14
N ILE A 120 3.27 5.90 -17.26
CA ILE A 120 2.20 6.22 -18.22
C ILE A 120 1.63 7.61 -17.97
N PHE A 121 1.31 7.94 -16.70
CA PHE A 121 0.74 9.25 -16.36
C PHE A 121 1.69 10.40 -16.66
N SER A 122 3.00 10.23 -16.42
CA SER A 122 3.99 11.25 -16.70
C SER A 122 4.11 11.59 -18.19
N HIS A 123 3.79 10.62 -19.08
CA HIS A 123 3.89 10.79 -20.54
C HIS A 123 2.55 11.08 -21.22
N THR A 124 1.41 10.83 -20.56
CA THR A 124 0.10 10.92 -21.20
C THR A 124 -0.75 12.05 -20.62
N ILE A 125 -0.48 12.48 -19.39
CA ILE A 125 -1.33 13.43 -18.65
C ILE A 125 -0.58 14.74 -18.44
N PRO A 126 -1.19 15.91 -18.81
CA PRO A 126 -0.64 17.22 -18.53
C PRO A 126 -0.32 17.42 -17.06
N CYS A 127 0.71 18.23 -16.75
CA CYS A 127 1.17 18.44 -15.37
C CYS A 127 0.06 18.95 -14.43
N GLU A 128 -0.83 19.80 -14.94
CA GLU A 128 -1.94 20.41 -14.19
C GLU A 128 -3.00 19.40 -13.76
N GLU A 129 -3.12 18.27 -14.49
CA GLU A 129 -4.13 17.25 -14.24
C GLU A 129 -3.57 16.01 -13.50
N ARG A 130 -2.25 15.89 -13.37
CA ARG A 130 -1.60 14.71 -12.76
C ARG A 130 -2.04 14.49 -11.32
N SER A 131 -2.11 15.52 -10.50
CA SER A 131 -2.53 15.39 -9.11
C SER A 131 -3.94 14.82 -8.98
N ARG A 132 -4.87 15.25 -9.86
CA ARG A 132 -6.23 14.71 -9.93
C ARG A 132 -6.23 13.25 -10.40
N ALA A 133 -5.40 12.92 -11.40
CA ALA A 133 -5.29 11.55 -11.90
C ALA A 133 -4.80 10.58 -10.83
N PHE A 134 -3.80 10.97 -10.03
CA PHE A 134 -3.33 10.19 -8.88
C PHE A 134 -4.39 10.09 -7.78
N GLY A 135 -5.16 11.15 -7.56
CA GLY A 135 -6.30 11.12 -6.62
C GLY A 135 -7.34 10.06 -7.02
N TYR A 136 -7.72 10.00 -8.29
CA TYR A 136 -8.62 8.96 -8.80
C TYR A 136 -8.02 7.55 -8.69
N LEU A 137 -6.73 7.41 -8.99
CA LEU A 137 -6.00 6.14 -8.87
C LEU A 137 -6.09 5.58 -7.45
N VAL A 138 -5.78 6.41 -6.46
CA VAL A 138 -5.80 6.02 -5.03
C VAL A 138 -7.22 5.77 -4.55
N ALA A 139 -8.18 6.64 -4.92
CA ALA A 139 -9.57 6.49 -4.53
C ALA A 139 -10.19 5.18 -5.04
N LEU A 140 -9.97 4.83 -6.33
CA LEU A 140 -10.44 3.57 -6.86
C LEU A 140 -9.75 2.37 -6.21
N GLY A 141 -8.48 2.46 -5.86
CA GLY A 141 -7.79 1.43 -5.08
C GLY A 141 -8.47 1.17 -3.73
N SER A 142 -8.77 2.22 -2.98
CA SER A 142 -9.47 2.11 -1.69
C SER A 142 -10.89 1.53 -1.83
N ILE A 143 -11.62 1.92 -2.88
CA ILE A 143 -12.92 1.33 -3.21
C ILE A 143 -12.76 -0.16 -3.51
N GLY A 144 -11.71 -0.55 -4.25
CA GLY A 144 -11.39 -1.95 -4.55
C GLY A 144 -11.18 -2.78 -3.28
N GLN A 145 -10.37 -2.30 -2.35
CA GLN A 145 -10.16 -2.96 -1.04
C GLN A 145 -11.46 -3.11 -0.26
N THR A 146 -12.26 -2.04 -0.19
CA THR A 146 -13.54 -2.05 0.52
C THR A 146 -14.51 -3.06 -0.09
N MET A 147 -14.70 -3.01 -1.41
CA MET A 147 -15.61 -3.93 -2.13
C MET A 147 -15.17 -5.37 -2.01
N ALA A 148 -13.87 -5.65 -2.21
CA ALA A 148 -13.34 -7.00 -2.07
C ALA A 148 -13.55 -7.54 -0.65
N THR A 149 -13.34 -6.72 0.38
CA THR A 149 -13.56 -7.12 1.77
C THR A 149 -15.01 -7.51 2.02
N VAL A 150 -15.97 -6.70 1.56
CA VAL A 150 -17.41 -6.99 1.73
C VAL A 150 -17.81 -8.24 0.94
N ILE A 151 -17.39 -8.34 -0.31
CA ILE A 151 -17.74 -9.46 -1.19
C ILE A 151 -17.15 -10.77 -0.67
N CYS A 152 -15.87 -10.79 -0.30
CA CYS A 152 -15.18 -11.99 0.19
C CYS A 152 -15.75 -12.51 1.51
N ALA A 153 -16.32 -11.63 2.36
CA ALA A 153 -16.99 -12.05 3.58
C ALA A 153 -18.19 -12.98 3.32
N HIS A 154 -18.84 -12.83 2.18
CA HIS A 154 -20.02 -13.63 1.81
C HIS A 154 -19.73 -14.77 0.83
N LEU A 155 -18.63 -14.70 0.09
CA LEU A 155 -18.26 -15.74 -0.86
C LEU A 155 -17.51 -16.93 -0.20
N ASN A 156 -17.58 -18.08 -0.87
CA ASN A 156 -16.61 -19.14 -0.62
C ASN A 156 -15.24 -18.66 -1.10
N TRP A 157 -14.18 -18.95 -0.34
CA TRP A 157 -12.83 -18.48 -0.64
C TRP A 157 -12.35 -18.87 -2.06
N ARG A 158 -12.72 -20.04 -2.58
CA ARG A 158 -12.38 -20.46 -3.95
C ARG A 158 -12.96 -19.53 -5.00
N TRP A 159 -14.24 -19.20 -4.84
CA TRP A 159 -14.92 -18.30 -5.75
C TRP A 159 -14.40 -16.86 -5.67
N ALA A 160 -13.96 -16.43 -4.50
CA ALA A 160 -13.30 -15.13 -4.35
C ALA A 160 -12.05 -15.04 -5.25
N PHE A 161 -11.16 -16.04 -5.20
CA PHE A 161 -9.97 -16.07 -6.05
C PHE A 161 -10.31 -16.16 -7.55
N TYR A 162 -11.26 -17.00 -7.94
CA TYR A 162 -11.68 -17.08 -9.34
C TYR A 162 -12.26 -15.77 -9.84
N SER A 163 -13.12 -15.12 -9.04
CA SER A 163 -13.80 -13.88 -9.43
C SER A 163 -12.79 -12.74 -9.61
N PHE A 164 -11.96 -12.48 -8.60
CA PHE A 164 -11.00 -11.38 -8.65
C PHE A 164 -9.88 -11.64 -9.67
N GLY A 165 -9.37 -12.85 -9.78
CA GLY A 165 -8.41 -13.21 -10.82
C GLY A 165 -8.99 -13.03 -12.23
N SER A 166 -10.26 -13.38 -12.45
CA SER A 166 -10.93 -13.21 -13.76
C SER A 166 -11.10 -11.74 -14.16
N LEU A 167 -11.31 -10.83 -13.20
CA LEU A 167 -11.46 -9.40 -13.48
C LEU A 167 -10.21 -8.82 -14.20
N GLY A 168 -9.02 -9.25 -13.83
CA GLY A 168 -7.81 -8.80 -14.49
C GLY A 168 -7.69 -9.29 -15.93
N PHE A 169 -8.16 -10.49 -16.26
CA PHE A 169 -8.19 -10.96 -17.66
C PHE A 169 -9.17 -10.15 -18.50
N VAL A 170 -10.34 -9.82 -17.95
CA VAL A 170 -11.30 -8.94 -18.61
C VAL A 170 -10.69 -7.55 -18.84
N TRP A 171 -10.03 -7.01 -17.82
CA TRP A 171 -9.34 -5.74 -17.95
C TRP A 171 -8.22 -5.78 -19.00
N ALA A 172 -7.42 -6.85 -19.02
CA ALA A 172 -6.34 -7.03 -19.99
C ALA A 172 -6.87 -7.03 -21.44
N PHE A 173 -8.01 -7.68 -21.69
CA PHE A 173 -8.69 -7.64 -22.98
C PHE A 173 -9.10 -6.22 -23.36
N ILE A 174 -9.74 -5.50 -22.44
CA ILE A 174 -10.14 -4.10 -22.65
C ILE A 174 -8.90 -3.22 -22.92
N TRP A 175 -7.82 -3.42 -22.15
CA TRP A 175 -6.57 -2.67 -22.31
C TRP A 175 -5.94 -2.83 -23.68
N ILE A 176 -5.87 -4.05 -24.20
CA ILE A 176 -5.31 -4.33 -25.53
C ILE A 176 -6.08 -3.58 -26.62
N TYR A 177 -7.42 -3.57 -26.53
CA TYR A 177 -8.28 -2.98 -27.55
C TYR A 177 -8.38 -1.45 -27.48
N PHE A 178 -8.52 -0.91 -26.29
CA PHE A 178 -8.86 0.51 -26.12
C PHE A 178 -7.66 1.41 -25.86
N TYR A 179 -6.58 0.89 -25.28
CA TYR A 179 -5.40 1.69 -25.01
C TYR A 179 -4.45 1.69 -26.22
N LYS A 180 -4.28 2.87 -26.82
CA LYS A 180 -3.30 3.09 -27.91
C LYS A 180 -2.16 3.93 -27.35
N GLU A 181 -0.98 3.34 -27.26
CA GLU A 181 0.25 4.08 -26.93
C GLU A 181 0.61 5.01 -28.11
N ASN A 182 0.65 6.31 -27.86
CA ASN A 182 1.20 7.23 -28.86
C ASN A 182 2.71 6.97 -28.89
N ARG A 183 3.19 6.28 -29.90
CA ARG A 183 4.56 6.44 -30.34
C ARG A 183 4.61 7.80 -31.03
N SER A 184 4.91 8.85 -30.30
CA SER A 184 5.37 10.09 -30.91
C SER A 184 6.70 9.77 -31.58
N SER A 185 6.68 9.74 -32.89
CA SER A 185 7.90 9.61 -33.73
C SER A 185 8.73 10.90 -33.74
N ASN A 186 8.40 11.85 -32.88
CA ASN A 186 9.11 13.11 -32.74
C ASN A 186 9.46 13.28 -31.25
N ASP A 187 10.69 12.92 -30.94
CA ASP A 187 11.36 13.22 -29.68
C ASP A 187 11.60 14.75 -29.44
N GLU A 188 10.88 15.62 -30.19
CA GLU A 188 11.28 17.04 -30.27
C GLU A 188 10.37 18.06 -29.59
N GLU A 189 9.28 17.66 -28.93
CA GLU A 189 8.44 18.70 -28.27
C GLU A 189 7.74 18.25 -26.98
N PHE A 190 8.41 17.46 -26.16
CA PHE A 190 8.14 17.50 -24.74
C PHE A 190 9.07 18.54 -24.14
N VAL A 191 8.47 19.61 -23.61
CA VAL A 191 9.16 20.47 -22.66
C VAL A 191 9.70 19.53 -21.57
N GLU A 192 10.97 19.14 -21.74
CA GLU A 192 11.74 18.56 -20.64
C GLU A 192 11.45 19.47 -19.44
N PRO A 193 11.05 18.91 -18.29
CA PRO A 193 11.06 19.72 -17.09
C PRO A 193 12.43 20.43 -17.08
N PRO A 194 12.49 21.73 -16.78
CA PRO A 194 13.69 22.54 -16.94
C PRO A 194 14.87 21.69 -16.56
N LYS A 195 15.87 21.59 -17.44
CA LYS A 195 17.07 20.78 -17.22
C LYS A 195 17.61 21.21 -15.87
N VAL A 196 17.14 20.56 -14.83
CA VAL A 196 17.80 20.61 -13.54
C VAL A 196 19.19 20.10 -13.85
N ASN A 197 20.17 20.97 -13.75
CA ASN A 197 21.57 20.63 -13.93
C ASN A 197 21.74 19.22 -13.43
N ASN A 198 22.15 18.29 -14.30
CA ASN A 198 22.49 16.92 -13.92
C ASN A 198 23.66 17.02 -12.93
N ILE A 199 23.36 17.38 -11.71
CA ILE A 199 24.22 17.14 -10.58
C ILE A 199 24.22 15.62 -10.51
N ASN A 200 25.35 15.01 -10.86
CA ASN A 200 25.56 13.59 -10.68
C ASN A 200 25.51 13.30 -9.17
N VAL A 201 24.28 13.15 -8.66
CA VAL A 201 24.08 12.79 -7.25
C VAL A 201 24.53 11.35 -7.12
N HIS A 202 25.57 11.13 -6.33
CA HIS A 202 26.02 9.78 -5.99
C HIS A 202 24.95 9.07 -5.17
N TRP A 203 24.79 7.77 -5.38
CA TRP A 203 23.81 6.97 -4.62
C TRP A 203 24.01 7.07 -3.10
N SER A 204 25.23 7.33 -2.64
CA SER A 204 25.55 7.59 -1.23
C SER A 204 24.79 8.77 -0.65
N GLU A 205 24.50 9.81 -1.42
CA GLU A 205 23.77 11.01 -0.95
C GLU A 205 22.38 10.68 -0.42
N PHE A 206 21.70 9.70 -1.06
CA PHE A 206 20.37 9.27 -0.63
C PHE A 206 20.33 8.58 0.73
N ILE A 207 21.47 8.16 1.26
CA ILE A 207 21.60 7.45 2.54
C ILE A 207 22.49 8.18 3.56
N CYS A 208 23.09 9.34 3.21
CA CYS A 208 23.99 10.07 4.12
C CYS A 208 23.27 11.13 4.98
N HIS A 209 22.03 11.47 4.66
CA HIS A 209 21.32 12.58 5.29
C HIS A 209 20.26 12.14 6.29
N TRP A 210 20.35 12.59 7.54
CA TRP A 210 19.39 12.29 8.60
C TRP A 210 17.94 12.72 8.30
N PRO A 211 17.67 13.87 7.67
CA PRO A 211 16.32 14.21 7.26
C PRO A 211 15.66 13.17 6.35
N LEU A 212 16.42 12.54 5.43
CA LEU A 212 15.92 11.45 4.61
C LEU A 212 15.64 10.19 5.43
N TRP A 213 16.58 9.82 6.33
CA TRP A 213 16.38 8.70 7.24
C TRP A 213 15.16 8.88 8.14
N SER A 214 14.88 10.10 8.58
CA SER A 214 13.66 10.36 9.38
C SER A 214 12.39 10.03 8.64
N ILE A 215 12.34 10.32 7.32
CA ILE A 215 11.22 9.95 6.45
C ILE A 215 11.17 8.44 6.24
N TYR A 216 12.30 7.79 5.94
CA TYR A 216 12.37 6.36 5.69
C TYR A 216 11.92 5.55 6.92
N ILE A 217 12.38 5.95 8.11
CA ILE A 217 12.01 5.30 9.37
C ILE A 217 10.53 5.55 9.69
N ALA A 218 10.02 6.77 9.49
CA ALA A 218 8.60 7.05 9.70
C ALA A 218 7.70 6.21 8.77
N HIS A 219 8.09 6.05 7.50
CA HIS A 219 7.37 5.22 6.53
C HIS A 219 7.43 3.73 6.90
N PHE A 220 8.59 3.24 7.32
CA PHE A 220 8.76 1.88 7.83
C PHE A 220 7.84 1.62 9.04
N CYS A 221 7.84 2.54 10.02
CA CYS A 221 7.04 2.40 11.24
C CYS A 221 5.53 2.47 10.97
N MET A 222 5.09 3.35 10.08
CA MET A 222 3.71 3.40 9.62
C MET A 222 3.28 2.05 9.02
N ASN A 223 4.09 1.52 8.11
CA ASN A 223 3.78 0.27 7.45
C ASN A 223 3.85 -0.95 8.36
N TRP A 224 4.60 -0.91 9.45
CA TRP A 224 4.59 -1.97 10.44
C TRP A 224 3.18 -2.27 10.97
N SER A 225 2.49 -1.24 11.43
CA SER A 225 1.11 -1.38 11.92
C SER A 225 0.12 -1.69 10.80
N ASN A 226 0.29 -1.05 9.64
CA ASN A 226 -0.59 -1.27 8.50
C ASN A 226 -0.53 -2.73 8.01
N TYR A 227 0.66 -3.34 7.93
CA TYR A 227 0.81 -4.74 7.54
C TYR A 227 0.25 -5.70 8.59
N ILE A 228 0.45 -5.44 9.89
CA ILE A 228 -0.16 -6.26 10.94
C ILE A 228 -1.69 -6.24 10.81
N ILE A 229 -2.29 -5.07 10.67
CA ILE A 229 -3.74 -4.93 10.52
C ILE A 229 -4.20 -5.62 9.23
N MET A 230 -3.58 -5.33 8.10
CA MET A 230 -3.97 -5.90 6.82
C MET A 230 -3.87 -7.44 6.79
N GLN A 231 -2.79 -7.99 7.33
CA GLN A 231 -2.54 -9.43 7.28
C GLN A 231 -3.35 -10.23 8.32
N TRP A 232 -3.53 -9.69 9.51
CA TRP A 232 -4.02 -10.47 10.65
C TRP A 232 -5.37 -10.04 11.21
N LEU A 233 -5.90 -8.87 10.83
CA LEU A 233 -7.18 -8.40 11.37
C LEU A 233 -8.33 -9.40 11.17
N PRO A 234 -8.55 -9.99 9.98
CA PRO A 234 -9.62 -10.98 9.82
C PRO A 234 -9.44 -12.19 10.74
N THR A 235 -8.22 -12.72 10.85
CA THR A 235 -7.90 -13.85 11.73
C THR A 235 -8.12 -13.49 13.21
N TYR A 236 -7.69 -12.31 13.63
CA TYR A 236 -7.87 -11.83 15.01
C TYR A 236 -9.35 -11.68 15.38
N LEU A 237 -10.16 -11.04 14.52
CA LEU A 237 -11.59 -10.86 14.78
C LEU A 237 -12.32 -12.20 14.93
N LEU A 238 -12.01 -13.17 14.06
CA LEU A 238 -12.69 -14.47 14.08
C LEU A 238 -12.17 -15.39 15.20
N ARG A 239 -10.86 -15.44 15.43
CA ARG A 239 -10.25 -16.43 16.33
C ARG A 239 -10.15 -15.94 17.78
N SER A 240 -9.88 -14.65 17.97
CA SER A 240 -9.65 -14.09 19.31
C SER A 240 -10.87 -13.39 19.89
N LEU A 241 -11.69 -12.77 19.05
CA LEU A 241 -12.90 -12.08 19.48
C LEU A 241 -14.19 -12.88 19.20
N ASN A 242 -14.07 -14.15 18.78
CA ASN A 242 -15.20 -15.05 18.47
C ASN A 242 -16.22 -14.44 17.50
N GLY A 243 -15.75 -13.65 16.55
CA GLY A 243 -16.58 -13.08 15.50
C GLY A 243 -17.15 -14.14 14.56
N ASN A 244 -18.27 -13.82 13.93
CA ASN A 244 -18.86 -14.65 12.88
C ASN A 244 -18.25 -14.35 11.52
N LYS A 245 -18.43 -15.24 10.54
CA LYS A 245 -17.96 -15.02 9.17
C LYS A 245 -18.46 -13.70 8.57
N SER A 246 -19.70 -13.30 8.86
CA SER A 246 -20.28 -12.03 8.42
C SER A 246 -19.55 -10.81 9.01
N ASP A 247 -18.93 -10.95 10.17
CA ASP A 247 -18.22 -9.84 10.82
C ASP A 247 -16.91 -9.47 10.12
N ILE A 248 -16.42 -10.33 9.21
CA ILE A 248 -15.26 -10.01 8.36
C ILE A 248 -15.50 -8.74 7.54
N MET A 249 -16.75 -8.49 7.12
CA MET A 249 -17.07 -7.27 6.36
C MET A 249 -16.74 -5.98 7.15
N LEU A 250 -16.73 -6.06 8.50
CA LEU A 250 -16.37 -4.94 9.35
C LEU A 250 -14.90 -4.52 9.16
N THR A 251 -14.06 -5.42 8.63
CA THR A 251 -12.67 -5.08 8.29
C THR A 251 -12.58 -4.10 7.09
N ALA A 252 -13.68 -3.80 6.43
CA ALA A 252 -13.76 -2.74 5.41
C ALA A 252 -13.77 -1.32 6.04
N ALA A 253 -14.34 -1.16 7.23
CA ALA A 253 -14.49 0.15 7.88
C ALA A 253 -13.16 0.92 8.04
N PRO A 254 -12.04 0.29 8.44
CA PRO A 254 -10.73 0.93 8.47
C PRO A 254 -10.30 1.54 7.13
N TYR A 255 -10.52 0.86 6.01
CA TYR A 255 -10.14 1.34 4.67
C TYR A 255 -11.00 2.53 4.22
N VAL A 256 -12.30 2.49 4.53
CA VAL A 256 -13.21 3.61 4.26
C VAL A 256 -12.77 4.85 5.03
N LEU A 257 -12.55 4.73 6.34
CA LEU A 257 -12.13 5.87 7.15
C LEU A 257 -10.74 6.38 6.73
N ASN A 258 -9.81 5.50 6.40
CA ASN A 258 -8.49 5.88 5.88
C ASN A 258 -8.61 6.78 4.63
N SER A 259 -9.48 6.42 3.69
CA SER A 259 -9.70 7.19 2.47
C SER A 259 -10.29 8.58 2.76
N VAL A 260 -11.29 8.64 3.63
CA VAL A 260 -11.93 9.92 4.02
C VAL A 260 -10.95 10.82 4.76
N VAL A 261 -10.25 10.27 5.77
CA VAL A 261 -9.28 11.04 6.57
C VAL A 261 -8.11 11.49 5.71
N GLY A 262 -7.65 10.70 4.74
CA GLY A 262 -6.58 11.10 3.83
C GLY A 262 -6.90 12.38 3.06
N VAL A 263 -8.13 12.49 2.52
CA VAL A 263 -8.60 13.71 1.84
C VAL A 263 -8.72 14.88 2.80
N VAL A 264 -9.38 14.69 3.94
CA VAL A 264 -9.56 15.72 4.98
C VAL A 264 -8.21 16.23 5.49
N ALA A 265 -7.27 15.31 5.77
CA ALA A 265 -5.93 15.63 6.25
C ALA A 265 -5.14 16.49 5.24
N GLY A 266 -5.27 16.20 3.92
CA GLY A 266 -4.66 17.02 2.88
C GLY A 266 -5.16 18.45 2.90
N HIS A 267 -6.48 18.64 2.87
CA HIS A 267 -7.10 19.99 2.93
C HIS A 267 -6.78 20.71 4.25
N PHE A 268 -6.73 20.01 5.35
CA PHE A 268 -6.38 20.57 6.65
C PHE A 268 -4.92 21.05 6.66
N ALA A 269 -3.98 20.23 6.18
CA ALA A 269 -2.57 20.61 6.08
C ALA A 269 -2.36 21.84 5.19
N ASP A 270 -3.00 21.88 4.03
CA ASP A 270 -2.94 23.05 3.12
C ASP A 270 -3.54 24.30 3.76
N SER A 271 -4.64 24.17 4.49
CA SER A 271 -5.25 25.28 5.23
C SER A 271 -4.32 25.85 6.30
N LEU A 272 -3.60 24.99 7.03
CA LEU A 272 -2.61 25.43 8.03
C LEU A 272 -1.48 26.22 7.39
N ILE A 273 -0.97 25.78 6.25
CA ILE A 273 0.12 26.47 5.53
C ILE A 273 -0.38 27.79 4.92
N VAL A 274 -1.47 27.75 4.15
CA VAL A 274 -1.91 28.88 3.34
C VAL A 274 -2.66 29.93 4.16
N LYS A 275 -3.64 29.50 4.98
CA LYS A 275 -4.49 30.42 5.74
C LYS A 275 -3.87 30.84 7.08
N HIS A 276 -3.34 29.87 7.82
CA HIS A 276 -2.82 30.10 9.17
C HIS A 276 -1.31 30.39 9.19
N LYS A 277 -0.63 30.38 8.01
CA LYS A 277 0.79 30.72 7.86
C LYS A 277 1.75 29.90 8.72
N TRP A 278 1.38 28.65 9.03
CA TRP A 278 2.30 27.75 9.71
C TRP A 278 3.48 27.39 8.78
N THR A 279 4.64 27.14 9.38
CA THR A 279 5.77 26.65 8.60
C THR A 279 5.49 25.24 8.07
N VAL A 280 5.96 24.94 6.86
CA VAL A 280 5.78 23.62 6.25
C VAL A 280 6.28 22.52 7.18
N LEU A 281 7.45 22.70 7.79
CA LEU A 281 8.03 21.72 8.72
C LEU A 281 7.10 21.45 9.91
N SER A 282 6.49 22.49 10.51
CA SER A 282 5.57 22.32 11.64
C SER A 282 4.35 21.49 11.23
N VAL A 283 3.80 21.76 10.03
CA VAL A 283 2.66 21.02 9.51
C VAL A 283 3.05 19.55 9.22
N ARG A 284 4.22 19.30 8.61
CA ARG A 284 4.70 17.93 8.36
C ARG A 284 4.91 17.15 9.66
N ARG A 285 5.47 17.80 10.68
CA ARG A 285 5.65 17.22 12.02
C ARG A 285 4.32 16.91 12.70
N LEU A 286 3.37 17.85 12.66
CA LEU A 286 2.03 17.65 13.23
C LEU A 286 1.34 16.46 12.57
N MET A 287 1.27 16.44 11.23
CA MET A 287 0.56 15.42 10.47
C MET A 287 1.19 14.03 10.67
N THR A 288 2.53 13.94 10.68
CA THR A 288 3.23 12.68 10.96
C THR A 288 3.04 12.23 12.41
N SER A 289 3.04 13.16 13.37
CA SER A 289 2.80 12.82 14.78
C SER A 289 1.39 12.25 14.97
N VAL A 290 0.38 12.89 14.41
CA VAL A 290 -0.99 12.37 14.43
C VAL A 290 -1.07 11.02 13.72
N GLY A 291 -0.40 10.88 12.58
CA GLY A 291 -0.39 9.66 11.76
C GLY A 291 0.40 8.49 12.32
N LEU A 292 1.27 8.68 13.31
CA LEU A 292 2.03 7.62 13.99
C LEU A 292 1.62 7.45 15.45
N MET A 293 1.58 8.52 16.25
CA MET A 293 1.20 8.43 17.66
C MET A 293 -0.27 8.06 17.83
N GLY A 294 -1.16 8.60 16.99
CA GLY A 294 -2.58 8.24 16.98
C GLY A 294 -2.78 6.74 16.78
N PRO A 295 -2.32 6.15 15.66
CA PRO A 295 -2.36 4.70 15.48
C PRO A 295 -1.68 3.93 16.61
N GLY A 296 -0.54 4.37 17.10
CA GLY A 296 0.13 3.74 18.25
C GLY A 296 -0.75 3.67 19.50
N LEU A 297 -1.46 4.74 19.81
CA LEU A 297 -2.39 4.79 20.94
C LEU A 297 -3.63 3.90 20.70
N PHE A 298 -4.26 4.01 19.52
CA PHE A 298 -5.49 3.27 19.26
C PHE A 298 -5.25 1.77 19.06
N ILE A 299 -4.07 1.33 18.63
CA ILE A 299 -3.73 -0.10 18.59
C ILE A 299 -3.55 -0.67 20.00
N LEU A 300 -3.11 0.14 20.99
CA LEU A 300 -3.10 -0.27 22.41
C LEU A 300 -4.53 -0.41 22.93
N PHE A 301 -5.43 0.53 22.66
CA PHE A 301 -6.84 0.40 23.04
C PHE A 301 -7.48 -0.82 22.38
N PHE A 302 -7.20 -1.04 21.11
CA PHE A 302 -7.62 -2.24 20.36
C PHE A 302 -7.16 -3.54 21.06
N SER A 303 -5.92 -3.57 21.54
CA SER A 303 -5.35 -4.74 22.21
C SER A 303 -5.95 -5.00 23.60
N ALA A 304 -6.54 -3.99 24.23
CA ALA A 304 -7.07 -4.06 25.58
C ALA A 304 -8.55 -4.47 25.65
N VAL A 305 -9.26 -4.47 24.51
CA VAL A 305 -10.70 -4.78 24.48
C VAL A 305 -10.97 -6.18 23.95
N ASN A 306 -11.95 -6.84 24.58
CA ASN A 306 -12.45 -8.17 24.18
C ASN A 306 -13.85 -8.08 23.54
N ASN A 307 -14.28 -6.88 23.18
CA ASN A 307 -15.58 -6.61 22.59
C ASN A 307 -15.40 -6.29 21.11
N LEU A 308 -16.03 -7.07 20.23
CA LEU A 308 -15.86 -6.96 18.77
C LEU A 308 -16.22 -5.56 18.24
N PRO A 309 -17.37 -4.93 18.55
CA PRO A 309 -17.69 -3.59 18.09
C PRO A 309 -16.66 -2.52 18.51
N LEU A 310 -16.18 -2.56 19.74
CA LEU A 310 -15.16 -1.62 20.22
C LEU A 310 -13.81 -1.86 19.57
N ALA A 311 -13.43 -3.13 19.35
CA ALA A 311 -12.21 -3.48 18.63
C ALA A 311 -12.26 -2.93 17.19
N VAL A 312 -13.36 -3.14 16.49
CA VAL A 312 -13.55 -2.61 15.12
C VAL A 312 -13.50 -1.08 15.11
N LEU A 313 -14.12 -0.42 16.11
CA LEU A 313 -14.05 1.03 16.24
C LEU A 313 -12.60 1.52 16.41
N PHE A 314 -11.85 0.93 17.32
CA PHE A 314 -10.48 1.35 17.60
C PHE A 314 -9.52 1.09 16.44
N VAL A 315 -9.62 -0.06 15.75
CA VAL A 315 -8.79 -0.33 14.56
C VAL A 315 -9.20 0.56 13.39
N THR A 316 -10.47 0.92 13.28
CA THR A 316 -10.95 1.85 12.27
C THR A 316 -10.36 3.25 12.49
N ILE A 317 -10.35 3.76 13.71
CA ILE A 317 -9.71 5.03 14.05
C ILE A 317 -8.20 4.94 13.85
N CYS A 318 -7.57 3.84 14.28
CA CYS A 318 -6.14 3.59 14.09
C CYS A 318 -5.73 3.75 12.61
N LEU A 319 -6.37 3.02 11.70
CA LEU A 319 -6.03 3.08 10.29
C LEU A 319 -6.47 4.41 9.64
N GLY A 320 -7.57 4.99 10.11
CA GLY A 320 -8.01 6.32 9.68
C GLY A 320 -6.96 7.39 9.98
N LEU A 321 -6.45 7.46 11.21
CA LEU A 321 -5.41 8.41 11.61
C LEU A 321 -4.08 8.17 10.86
N SER A 322 -3.76 6.92 10.51
CA SER A 322 -2.58 6.60 9.71
C SER A 322 -2.57 7.33 8.37
N ALA A 323 -3.73 7.67 7.80
CA ALA A 323 -3.84 8.42 6.55
C ALA A 323 -3.24 9.84 6.62
N CYS A 324 -3.13 10.43 7.82
CA CYS A 324 -2.48 11.73 8.02
C CYS A 324 -1.01 11.74 7.57
N ASN A 325 -0.36 10.58 7.54
CA ASN A 325 1.02 10.44 7.08
C ASN A 325 1.20 10.86 5.61
N SER A 326 0.16 10.79 4.79
CA SER A 326 0.20 11.25 3.40
C SER A 326 0.52 12.75 3.30
N SER A 327 -0.03 13.56 4.20
CA SER A 327 0.25 15.00 4.31
C SER A 327 1.42 15.31 5.27
N GLY A 328 1.96 14.30 5.92
CA GLY A 328 3.13 14.36 6.79
C GLY A 328 4.42 13.98 6.07
N HIS A 329 5.08 12.93 6.53
CA HIS A 329 6.37 12.48 6.01
C HIS A 329 6.36 12.05 4.54
N LEU A 330 5.23 11.52 4.02
CA LEU A 330 5.18 11.11 2.62
C LEU A 330 5.24 12.31 1.66
N SER A 331 4.63 13.44 2.01
CA SER A 331 4.76 14.67 1.23
C SER A 331 6.12 15.34 1.40
N ASN A 332 6.83 15.09 2.49
CA ASN A 332 8.11 15.73 2.80
C ASN A 332 9.26 15.36 1.84
N HIS A 333 9.12 14.29 1.07
CA HIS A 333 10.06 13.95 0.00
C HIS A 333 10.23 15.08 -1.01
N ALA A 334 9.15 15.79 -1.32
CA ALA A 334 9.18 16.89 -2.29
C ALA A 334 9.88 18.14 -1.75
N GLU A 335 9.95 18.33 -0.44
CA GLU A 335 10.62 19.47 0.19
C GLU A 335 12.11 19.20 0.43
N VAL A 336 12.44 18.00 0.87
CA VAL A 336 13.83 17.60 1.21
C VAL A 336 14.65 17.30 -0.04
N ALA A 337 14.05 16.74 -1.06
CA ALA A 337 14.71 16.37 -2.31
C ALA A 337 13.83 16.69 -3.53
N PRO A 338 13.57 17.98 -3.85
CA PRO A 338 12.63 18.35 -4.91
C PRO A 338 12.94 17.72 -6.27
N SER A 339 14.21 17.72 -6.66
CA SER A 339 14.68 17.15 -7.94
C SER A 339 14.71 15.63 -7.96
N HIS A 340 14.70 14.97 -6.80
CA HIS A 340 14.87 13.52 -6.64
C HIS A 340 13.76 12.88 -5.78
N ALA A 341 12.62 13.57 -5.59
CA ALA A 341 11.52 13.11 -4.75
C ALA A 341 11.02 11.70 -5.13
N GLY A 342 10.98 11.39 -6.42
CA GLY A 342 10.60 10.05 -6.89
C GLY A 342 11.59 8.96 -6.47
N ILE A 343 12.89 9.24 -6.48
CA ILE A 343 13.93 8.27 -6.07
C ILE A 343 13.89 8.06 -4.57
N THR A 344 13.83 9.15 -3.79
CA THR A 344 13.74 9.07 -2.33
C THR A 344 12.47 8.36 -1.89
N PHE A 345 11.34 8.60 -2.57
CA PHE A 345 10.10 7.87 -2.32
C PHE A 345 10.23 6.38 -2.65
N ALA A 346 10.87 6.01 -3.76
CA ALA A 346 11.08 4.62 -4.14
C ALA A 346 11.94 3.87 -3.12
N ILE A 347 13.02 4.49 -2.63
CA ILE A 347 13.86 3.94 -1.54
C ILE A 347 13.02 3.77 -0.27
N SER A 348 12.29 4.80 0.11
CA SER A 348 11.41 4.80 1.28
C SER A 348 10.38 3.66 1.21
N ASN A 349 9.70 3.52 0.08
CA ASN A 349 8.67 2.51 -0.12
C ASN A 349 9.25 1.08 -0.12
N THR A 350 10.45 0.91 -0.69
CA THR A 350 11.16 -0.38 -0.64
C THR A 350 11.49 -0.77 0.82
N LEU A 351 12.04 0.15 1.60
CA LEU A 351 12.31 -0.07 3.02
C LEU A 351 11.01 -0.31 3.82
N ALA A 352 9.96 0.43 3.50
CA ALA A 352 8.65 0.32 4.14
C ALA A 352 7.89 -0.98 3.76
N THR A 353 8.38 -1.75 2.79
CA THR A 353 7.84 -3.08 2.47
C THR A 353 8.47 -4.19 3.34
N ILE A 354 9.63 -3.94 3.96
CA ILE A 354 10.27 -4.90 4.87
C ILE A 354 9.35 -5.35 6.01
N PRO A 355 8.59 -4.48 6.69
CA PRO A 355 7.59 -4.89 7.66
C PRO A 355 6.61 -5.93 7.13
N GLY A 356 6.19 -5.83 5.86
CA GLY A 356 5.30 -6.80 5.23
C GLY A 356 5.89 -8.21 5.17
N ILE A 357 7.21 -8.34 5.09
CA ILE A 357 7.93 -9.61 5.11
C ILE A 357 8.03 -10.16 6.54
N ILE A 358 8.29 -9.28 7.50
CA ILE A 358 8.59 -9.66 8.89
C ILE A 358 7.31 -9.89 9.70
N CYS A 359 6.28 -9.06 9.54
CA CYS A 359 5.10 -9.04 10.40
C CYS A 359 4.31 -10.35 10.40
N GLY A 360 4.24 -11.07 9.29
CA GLY A 360 3.54 -12.35 9.22
C GLY A 360 4.16 -13.42 10.12
N PRO A 361 5.41 -13.85 9.86
CA PRO A 361 6.08 -14.85 10.66
C PRO A 361 6.31 -14.42 12.12
N LEU A 362 6.66 -13.16 12.35
CA LEU A 362 6.88 -12.63 13.69
C LEU A 362 5.60 -12.64 14.53
N THR A 363 4.47 -12.26 13.95
CA THR A 363 3.18 -12.32 14.64
C THR A 363 2.83 -13.74 15.00
N ALA A 364 3.00 -14.69 14.07
CA ALA A 364 2.76 -16.10 14.33
C ALA A 364 3.62 -16.63 15.49
N GLU A 365 4.90 -16.28 15.51
CA GLU A 365 5.83 -16.69 16.59
C GLU A 365 5.43 -16.08 17.94
N LEU A 366 5.17 -14.77 18.00
CA LEU A 366 4.79 -14.07 19.23
C LEU A 366 3.48 -14.61 19.81
N VAL A 367 2.47 -14.86 18.98
CA VAL A 367 1.20 -15.42 19.42
C VAL A 367 1.36 -16.85 19.93
N THR A 368 2.19 -17.65 19.26
CA THR A 368 2.49 -19.02 19.68
C THR A 368 3.23 -19.05 21.01
N GLN A 369 4.28 -18.27 21.18
CA GLN A 369 5.07 -18.19 22.41
C GLN A 369 4.27 -17.62 23.59
N SER A 370 3.34 -16.71 23.32
CA SER A 370 2.46 -16.12 24.33
C SER A 370 1.18 -16.91 24.61
N HIS A 371 1.13 -18.18 24.20
CA HIS A 371 -0.02 -19.07 24.39
C HIS A 371 -1.34 -18.50 23.83
N GLY A 372 -1.30 -17.97 22.62
CA GLY A 372 -2.47 -17.43 21.92
C GLY A 372 -2.80 -15.97 22.23
N ARG A 373 -1.96 -15.28 22.97
CA ARG A 373 -2.19 -13.85 23.29
C ARG A 373 -1.62 -12.96 22.18
N TRP A 374 -2.44 -12.03 21.70
CA TRP A 374 -2.07 -11.06 20.66
C TRP A 374 -1.46 -9.77 21.21
N PHE A 375 -1.56 -9.55 22.50
CA PHE A 375 -1.08 -8.34 23.16
C PHE A 375 0.40 -7.99 22.87
N PRO A 376 1.37 -8.94 22.85
CA PRO A 376 2.75 -8.64 22.50
C PRO A 376 2.91 -8.07 21.08
N VAL A 377 2.12 -8.54 20.12
CA VAL A 377 2.15 -8.06 18.73
C VAL A 377 1.76 -6.59 18.67
N PHE A 378 0.68 -6.23 19.34
CA PHE A 378 0.15 -4.85 19.30
C PHE A 378 1.00 -3.87 20.12
N ILE A 379 1.61 -4.31 21.24
CA ILE A 379 2.56 -3.48 21.99
C ILE A 379 3.80 -3.16 21.15
N ILE A 380 4.35 -4.13 20.44
CA ILE A 380 5.49 -3.89 19.55
C ILE A 380 5.10 -2.91 18.45
N ALA A 381 3.93 -3.08 17.82
CA ALA A 381 3.45 -2.17 16.79
C ALA A 381 3.29 -0.74 17.31
N ALA A 382 2.71 -0.57 18.52
CA ALA A 382 2.59 0.74 19.16
C ALA A 382 3.96 1.35 19.45
N GLY A 383 4.89 0.58 20.01
CA GLY A 383 6.26 1.02 20.30
C GLY A 383 7.01 1.48 19.04
N VAL A 384 6.90 0.71 17.96
CA VAL A 384 7.49 1.07 16.65
C VAL A 384 6.92 2.40 16.15
N ASN A 385 5.60 2.60 16.23
CA ASN A 385 4.98 3.87 15.83
C ASN A 385 5.47 5.06 16.67
N PHE A 386 5.56 4.92 17.98
CA PHE A 386 6.06 5.99 18.86
C PHE A 386 7.52 6.32 18.58
N VAL A 387 8.37 5.30 18.39
CA VAL A 387 9.78 5.50 18.01
C VAL A 387 9.89 6.23 16.67
N GLY A 388 9.11 5.82 15.67
CA GLY A 388 9.08 6.50 14.38
C GLY A 388 8.67 7.96 14.47
N ALA A 389 7.67 8.28 15.28
CA ALA A 389 7.22 9.65 15.54
C ALA A 389 8.32 10.49 16.21
N ILE A 390 8.97 9.98 17.24
CA ILE A 390 10.06 10.66 17.95
C ILE A 390 11.22 10.96 17.02
N ILE A 391 11.65 9.97 16.23
CA ILE A 391 12.75 10.15 15.27
C ILE A 391 12.38 11.19 14.23
N TYR A 392 11.18 11.13 13.68
CA TYR A 392 10.74 12.11 12.70
C TYR A 392 10.67 13.52 13.30
N LEU A 393 10.11 13.68 14.49
CA LEU A 393 10.06 14.97 15.18
C LEU A 393 11.44 15.58 15.42
N SER A 394 12.42 14.77 15.76
CA SER A 394 13.76 15.23 16.10
C SER A 394 14.64 15.53 14.88
N GLN A 395 14.53 14.72 13.80
CA GLN A 395 15.49 14.73 12.68
C GLN A 395 14.92 15.28 11.37
N SER A 396 13.61 15.55 11.28
CA SER A 396 12.98 16.02 10.04
C SER A 396 13.36 17.46 9.70
N ALA A 397 13.50 17.74 8.41
CA ALA A 397 13.70 19.07 7.84
C ALA A 397 12.69 19.30 6.72
N ALA A 398 12.45 20.58 6.37
CA ALA A 398 11.70 20.99 5.19
C ALA A 398 12.56 21.90 4.29
N SER A 399 13.87 21.92 4.52
CA SER A 399 14.86 22.52 3.64
C SER A 399 15.39 21.47 2.67
N GLN A 400 15.73 21.90 1.47
CA GLN A 400 16.36 21.04 0.48
C GLN A 400 17.70 20.51 1.01
N VAL A 401 17.87 19.19 0.91
CA VAL A 401 19.07 18.45 1.31
C VAL A 401 19.75 17.81 0.09
N LEU A 402 18.92 17.48 -0.95
CA LEU A 402 19.37 16.96 -2.24
C LEU A 402 18.75 17.75 -3.40
#